data_73843bbc9a90ebb2ce3a4727255c8cf3
#
_entry.id   73843bbc9a90ebb2ce3a4727255c8cf3
#
_cell.length_a   1.000
_cell.length_b   1.000
_cell.length_c   1.000
_cell.angle_alpha   90.00
_cell.angle_beta   90.00
_cell.angle_gamma   90.00
#
_symmetry.space_group_name_H-M   'P 1'
#
loop_
_entity.id
_entity.type
_entity.pdbx_description
1 polymer ?
#
loop_
_entity_poly.entity_id
_entity_poly.type
_entity_poly.pdbx_seq_one_letter_code
_entity_poly.pdbx_strand_id
1 'polypeptide(L)'
;YPKADWAPRPLRAKTTLLSLAGSGEAGYADALGVTGPDARGALYSDAMRGTLGDYRAEDRLIELMRQAPARTGLDRAQYADLTFWLPGDILTKTDRASMAVGLEAREPLLDHRLIEFAARLPDKYRVRGGQGKWLMKRAMEPYLPHDVIYRPKTGFGAPLRRWMGHELRPLLGDLLSVDSLKRR
;
A
#
# COMPACT_ATOMS: atom_id res chain seq x y z
N TYR A 1 12.27 5.30 -9.46
CA TYR A 1 12.89 6.55 -9.01
C TYR A 1 13.65 6.25 -7.73
N PRO A 2 14.94 6.53 -7.64
CA PRO A 2 15.60 6.47 -6.34
C PRO A 2 14.89 7.50 -5.47
N LYS A 3 14.20 7.03 -4.42
CA LYS A 3 13.80 7.93 -3.34
C LYS A 3 15.10 8.56 -2.87
N ALA A 4 15.23 9.87 -3.07
CA ALA A 4 16.38 10.62 -2.59
C ALA A 4 16.29 10.73 -1.07
N ASP A 5 16.42 9.60 -0.38
CA ASP A 5 16.31 9.52 1.09
C ASP A 5 17.41 10.30 1.78
N TRP A 6 18.48 10.63 1.04
CA TRP A 6 19.56 11.54 1.42
C TRP A 6 19.18 13.02 1.31
N ALA A 7 18.13 13.37 0.53
CA ALA A 7 17.76 14.77 0.32
C ALA A 7 17.07 15.35 1.57
N PRO A 8 17.29 16.63 1.90
CA PRO A 8 16.56 17.33 2.94
C PRO A 8 15.04 17.24 2.73
N ARG A 9 14.26 17.16 3.83
CA ARG A 9 12.80 17.01 3.79
C ARG A 9 12.06 17.93 2.80
N PRO A 10 12.42 19.22 2.64
CA PRO A 10 11.79 20.11 1.65
C PRO A 10 11.95 19.64 0.20
N LEU A 11 13.08 19.01 -0.13
CA LEU A 11 13.36 18.50 -1.47
C LEU A 11 12.67 17.15 -1.77
N ARG A 12 12.11 16.49 -0.76
CA ARG A 12 11.27 15.30 -0.92
C ARG A 12 9.81 15.63 -1.23
N ALA A 13 9.46 16.91 -1.23
CA ALA A 13 8.09 17.38 -1.44
C ALA A 13 7.57 17.14 -2.88
N LYS A 14 8.42 16.77 -3.85
CA LYS A 14 8.00 16.55 -5.24
C LYS A 14 6.86 15.53 -5.34
N THR A 15 6.96 14.39 -4.67
CA THR A 15 5.91 13.38 -4.68
C THR A 15 4.62 13.90 -4.03
N THR A 16 4.75 14.62 -2.91
CA THR A 16 3.62 15.26 -2.22
C THR A 16 2.99 16.35 -3.09
N LEU A 17 3.79 17.18 -3.75
CA LEU A 17 3.29 18.23 -4.64
C LEU A 17 2.61 17.65 -5.88
N LEU A 18 3.15 16.59 -6.47
CA LEU A 18 2.53 15.90 -7.60
C LEU A 18 1.19 15.24 -7.19
N SER A 19 1.12 14.63 -6.00
CA SER A 19 -0.13 14.06 -5.49
C SER A 19 -1.17 15.13 -5.11
N LEU A 20 -0.73 16.35 -4.79
CA LEU A 20 -1.62 17.50 -4.53
C LEU A 20 -2.06 18.21 -5.82
N ALA A 21 -1.31 18.06 -6.92
CA ALA A 21 -1.65 18.68 -8.21
C ALA A 21 -2.77 17.95 -8.96
N GLY A 22 -3.03 16.69 -8.60
CA GLY A 22 -4.13 15.87 -9.14
C GLY A 22 -5.34 15.78 -8.20
N SER A 23 -6.29 14.92 -8.54
CA SER A 23 -7.34 14.57 -7.58
C SER A 23 -6.77 13.78 -6.41
N GLY A 24 -7.42 13.88 -5.23
CA GLY A 24 -7.01 13.12 -4.06
C GLY A 24 -6.98 11.61 -4.31
N GLU A 25 -7.88 11.11 -5.13
CA GLU A 25 -7.98 9.72 -5.54
C GLU A 25 -6.77 9.28 -6.40
N ALA A 26 -6.38 10.11 -7.37
CA ALA A 26 -5.21 9.83 -8.21
C ALA A 26 -3.92 9.87 -7.38
N GLY A 27 -3.76 10.87 -6.52
CA GLY A 27 -2.61 10.96 -5.61
C GLY A 27 -2.51 9.76 -4.65
N TYR A 28 -3.65 9.24 -4.19
CA TYR A 28 -3.70 8.06 -3.35
C TYR A 28 -3.32 6.79 -4.13
N ALA A 29 -3.85 6.60 -5.33
CA ALA A 29 -3.53 5.48 -6.19
C ALA A 29 -2.03 5.45 -6.56
N ASP A 30 -1.45 6.60 -6.88
CA ASP A 30 -0.01 6.74 -7.15
C ASP A 30 0.85 6.42 -5.92
N ALA A 31 0.39 6.79 -4.72
CA ALA A 31 1.11 6.50 -3.47
C ALA A 31 1.13 5.00 -3.11
N LEU A 32 0.11 4.24 -3.51
CA LEU A 32 0.04 2.79 -3.34
C LEU A 32 0.84 2.05 -4.42
N GLY A 33 1.00 2.65 -5.60
CA GLY A 33 1.69 2.05 -6.74
C GLY A 33 3.18 1.82 -6.45
N VAL A 34 3.67 0.59 -6.68
CA VAL A 34 5.10 0.26 -6.58
C VAL A 34 5.83 0.66 -7.85
N THR A 35 5.20 0.43 -9.01
CA THR A 35 5.75 0.73 -10.34
C THR A 35 4.89 1.80 -11.01
N GLY A 36 5.39 3.02 -11.05
CA GLY A 36 4.68 4.15 -11.67
C GLY A 36 4.52 4.01 -13.19
N PRO A 37 3.65 4.85 -13.82
CA PRO A 37 3.36 4.77 -15.25
C PRO A 37 4.60 4.84 -16.14
N ASP A 38 5.54 5.75 -15.86
CA ASP A 38 6.78 5.91 -16.64
C ASP A 38 7.63 4.64 -16.60
N ALA A 39 7.78 4.02 -15.43
CA ALA A 39 8.56 2.79 -15.27
C ALA A 39 7.89 1.62 -15.99
N ARG A 40 6.56 1.51 -15.94
CA ARG A 40 5.81 0.50 -16.71
C ARG A 40 5.96 0.72 -18.21
N GLY A 41 5.85 1.97 -18.67
CA GLY A 41 6.06 2.33 -20.08
C GLY A 41 7.43 1.93 -20.61
N ALA A 42 8.48 1.99 -19.79
CA ALA A 42 9.82 1.54 -20.14
C ALA A 42 9.97 0.00 -20.16
N LEU A 43 9.13 -0.72 -19.40
CA LEU A 43 9.18 -2.18 -19.30
C LEU A 43 8.35 -2.90 -20.37
N TYR A 44 7.28 -2.28 -20.83
CA TYR A 44 6.37 -2.91 -21.77
C TYR A 44 6.92 -2.94 -23.21
N SER A 45 6.81 -4.08 -23.86
CA SER A 45 7.01 -4.20 -25.31
C SER A 45 5.91 -3.46 -26.09
N ASP A 46 6.15 -3.17 -27.38
CA ASP A 46 5.14 -2.54 -28.23
C ASP A 46 3.89 -3.41 -28.37
N ALA A 47 4.05 -4.73 -28.45
CA ALA A 47 2.94 -5.67 -28.47
C ALA A 47 2.10 -5.58 -27.19
N MET A 48 2.73 -5.50 -26.01
CA MET A 48 2.04 -5.36 -24.73
C MET A 48 1.32 -4.02 -24.64
N ARG A 49 1.95 -2.93 -25.09
CA ARG A 49 1.31 -1.61 -25.17
C ARG A 49 0.08 -1.63 -26.06
N GLY A 50 0.20 -2.27 -27.23
CA GLY A 50 -0.94 -2.42 -28.15
C GLY A 50 -2.10 -3.21 -27.54
N THR A 51 -1.80 -4.27 -26.76
CA THR A 51 -2.82 -5.07 -26.08
C THR A 51 -3.50 -4.30 -24.95
N LEU A 52 -2.74 -3.53 -24.17
CA LEU A 52 -3.27 -2.77 -23.06
C LEU A 52 -4.03 -1.52 -23.52
N GLY A 53 -3.68 -0.93 -24.67
CA GLY A 53 -4.26 0.34 -25.10
C GLY A 53 -4.14 1.40 -24.01
N ASP A 54 -5.27 2.03 -23.70
CA ASP A 54 -5.37 3.08 -22.65
C ASP A 54 -5.58 2.55 -21.24
N TYR A 55 -5.50 1.21 -21.02
CA TYR A 55 -5.71 0.62 -19.71
C TYR A 55 -4.66 1.08 -18.69
N ARG A 56 -5.13 1.58 -17.57
CA ARG A 56 -4.31 1.97 -16.42
C ARG A 56 -4.82 1.25 -15.18
N ALA A 57 -3.92 0.55 -14.49
CA ALA A 57 -4.28 -0.20 -13.28
C ALA A 57 -4.83 0.73 -12.16
N GLU A 58 -4.35 1.97 -12.10
CA GLU A 58 -4.78 2.99 -11.15
C GLU A 58 -6.25 3.37 -11.31
N ASP A 59 -6.77 3.35 -12.54
CA ASP A 59 -8.13 3.82 -12.83
C ASP A 59 -9.19 3.01 -12.09
N ARG A 60 -8.92 1.71 -11.87
CA ARG A 60 -9.82 0.85 -11.09
C ARG A 60 -9.91 1.30 -9.62
N LEU A 61 -8.80 1.68 -9.01
CA LEU A 61 -8.77 2.17 -7.64
C LEU A 61 -9.42 3.57 -7.55
N ILE A 62 -9.10 4.45 -8.50
CA ILE A 62 -9.67 5.80 -8.59
C ILE A 62 -11.20 5.72 -8.72
N GLU A 63 -11.70 4.86 -9.59
CA GLU A 63 -13.13 4.67 -9.80
C GLU A 63 -13.82 4.12 -8.55
N LEU A 64 -13.20 3.13 -7.89
CA LEU A 64 -13.70 2.60 -6.63
C LEU A 64 -13.82 3.68 -5.55
N MET A 65 -12.82 4.57 -5.45
CA MET A 65 -12.85 5.69 -4.52
C MET A 65 -13.92 6.72 -4.86
N ARG A 66 -14.15 6.99 -6.16
CA ARG A 66 -15.20 7.91 -6.61
C ARG A 66 -16.61 7.39 -6.32
N GLN A 67 -16.83 6.10 -6.50
CA GLN A 67 -18.10 5.43 -6.23
C GLN A 67 -18.31 5.12 -4.74
N ALA A 68 -17.32 5.31 -3.89
CA ALA A 68 -17.42 5.01 -2.47
C ALA A 68 -18.58 5.80 -1.83
N PRO A 69 -19.43 5.18 -0.99
CA PRO A 69 -20.46 5.85 -0.22
C PRO A 69 -19.81 6.62 0.95
N ALA A 70 -19.02 7.62 0.64
CA ALA A 70 -18.10 8.28 1.55
C ALA A 70 -18.30 9.78 1.59
N ARG A 71 -18.12 10.38 2.78
CA ARG A 71 -18.32 11.84 3.02
C ARG A 71 -17.03 12.62 2.84
N THR A 72 -15.89 12.02 3.11
CA THR A 72 -14.58 12.69 3.12
C THR A 72 -13.57 11.93 2.27
N GLY A 73 -12.44 12.56 1.93
CA GLY A 73 -11.33 11.89 1.23
C GLY A 73 -10.74 10.74 2.07
N LEU A 74 -10.73 10.87 3.39
CA LEU A 74 -10.30 9.80 4.29
C LEU A 74 -11.25 8.60 4.24
N ASP A 75 -12.58 8.84 4.20
CA ASP A 75 -13.57 7.78 4.05
C ASP A 75 -13.37 7.02 2.73
N ARG A 76 -13.13 7.73 1.62
CA ARG A 76 -12.88 7.12 0.30
C ARG A 76 -11.64 6.24 0.31
N ALA A 77 -10.53 6.75 0.87
CA ALA A 77 -9.30 5.98 0.99
C ALA A 77 -9.51 4.71 1.84
N GLN A 78 -10.15 4.83 2.99
CA GLN A 78 -10.44 3.69 3.86
C GLN A 78 -11.39 2.68 3.21
N TYR A 79 -12.40 3.15 2.46
CA TYR A 79 -13.28 2.26 1.71
C TYR A 79 -12.49 1.46 0.66
N ALA A 80 -11.62 2.11 -0.08
CA ALA A 80 -10.77 1.45 -1.06
C ALA A 80 -9.81 0.44 -0.41
N ASP A 81 -9.22 0.80 0.74
CA ASP A 81 -8.36 -0.12 1.50
C ASP A 81 -9.13 -1.37 1.96
N LEU A 82 -10.32 -1.19 2.52
CA LEU A 82 -11.13 -2.30 3.06
C LEU A 82 -11.69 -3.21 1.96
N THR A 83 -12.03 -2.66 0.79
CA THR A 83 -12.72 -3.42 -0.27
C THR A 83 -11.79 -3.93 -1.36
N PHE A 84 -10.62 -3.36 -1.52
CA PHE A 84 -9.70 -3.71 -2.59
C PHE A 84 -8.33 -4.18 -2.08
N TRP A 85 -7.60 -3.30 -1.37
CA TRP A 85 -6.22 -3.59 -1.00
C TRP A 85 -6.10 -4.63 0.12
N LEU A 86 -6.88 -4.49 1.19
CA LEU A 86 -6.82 -5.38 2.34
C LEU A 86 -7.16 -6.83 1.97
N PRO A 87 -8.28 -7.13 1.29
CA PRO A 87 -8.57 -8.51 0.88
C PRO A 87 -7.61 -9.03 -0.19
N GLY A 88 -7.18 -8.18 -1.14
CA GLY A 88 -6.33 -8.60 -2.26
C GLY A 88 -4.87 -8.84 -1.89
N ASP A 89 -4.35 -8.18 -0.86
CA ASP A 89 -2.94 -8.27 -0.44
C ASP A 89 -2.80 -8.88 0.96
N ILE A 90 -3.14 -8.15 2.00
CA ILE A 90 -2.80 -8.52 3.38
C ILE A 90 -3.54 -9.78 3.83
N LEU A 91 -4.86 -9.84 3.67
CA LEU A 91 -5.65 -10.99 4.13
C LEU A 91 -5.32 -12.24 3.32
N THR A 92 -5.16 -12.13 2.01
CA THR A 92 -4.75 -13.24 1.16
C THR A 92 -3.40 -13.80 1.56
N LYS A 93 -2.41 -12.95 1.85
CA LYS A 93 -1.09 -13.41 2.32
C LYS A 93 -1.18 -14.10 3.68
N THR A 94 -1.87 -13.47 4.63
CA THR A 94 -1.99 -14.00 5.99
C THR A 94 -2.68 -15.35 5.97
N ASP A 95 -3.83 -15.44 5.29
CA ASP A 95 -4.61 -16.68 5.19
C ASP A 95 -3.78 -17.81 4.56
N ARG A 96 -3.23 -17.57 3.37
CA ARG A 96 -2.48 -18.61 2.64
C ARG A 96 -1.22 -19.05 3.38
N ALA A 97 -0.48 -18.11 3.98
CA ALA A 97 0.73 -18.44 4.71
C ALA A 97 0.44 -19.22 5.99
N SER A 98 -0.60 -18.83 6.73
CA SER A 98 -0.99 -19.52 7.97
C SER A 98 -1.63 -20.89 7.68
N MET A 99 -2.49 -20.97 6.68
CA MET A 99 -3.15 -22.23 6.28
C MET A 99 -2.18 -23.24 5.66
N ALA A 100 -1.06 -22.80 5.11
CA ALA A 100 -0.01 -23.71 4.63
C ALA A 100 0.55 -24.61 5.74
N VAL A 101 0.39 -24.21 7.00
CA VAL A 101 0.79 -24.98 8.19
C VAL A 101 -0.40 -25.31 9.10
N GLY A 102 -1.63 -25.22 8.59
CA GLY A 102 -2.86 -25.57 9.29
C GLY A 102 -3.25 -24.61 10.42
N LEU A 103 -2.73 -23.37 10.40
CA LEU A 103 -3.04 -22.33 11.39
C LEU A 103 -4.13 -21.39 10.87
N GLU A 104 -5.25 -21.30 11.57
CA GLU A 104 -6.28 -20.31 11.27
C GLU A 104 -5.96 -18.96 11.91
N ALA A 105 -5.77 -17.93 11.10
CA ALA A 105 -5.60 -16.56 11.58
C ALA A 105 -6.96 -15.87 11.74
N ARG A 106 -7.15 -15.17 12.86
CA ARG A 106 -8.33 -14.36 13.13
C ARG A 106 -7.90 -12.95 13.51
N GLU A 107 -8.50 -11.96 12.85
CA GLU A 107 -8.12 -10.55 12.97
C GLU A 107 -9.18 -9.80 13.82
N PRO A 108 -9.00 -9.63 15.14
CA PRO A 108 -10.02 -9.01 16.01
C PRO A 108 -10.41 -7.59 15.60
N LEU A 109 -9.47 -6.83 15.02
CA LEU A 109 -9.71 -5.46 14.56
C LEU A 109 -10.50 -5.40 13.25
N LEU A 110 -10.75 -6.52 12.60
CA LEU A 110 -11.58 -6.63 11.39
C LEU A 110 -13.01 -7.12 11.70
N ASP A 111 -13.40 -7.21 12.98
CA ASP A 111 -14.80 -7.43 13.34
C ASP A 111 -15.68 -6.35 12.69
N HIS A 112 -16.70 -6.76 11.94
CA HIS A 112 -17.53 -5.85 11.15
C HIS A 112 -18.18 -4.74 12.01
N ARG A 113 -18.56 -5.05 13.26
CA ARG A 113 -19.14 -4.06 14.19
C ARG A 113 -18.13 -2.97 14.53
N LEU A 114 -16.85 -3.35 14.71
CA LEU A 114 -15.78 -2.41 14.97
C LEU A 114 -15.47 -1.55 13.73
N ILE A 115 -15.45 -2.17 12.56
CA ILE A 115 -15.26 -1.45 11.28
C ILE A 115 -16.39 -0.46 11.04
N GLU A 116 -17.65 -0.87 11.20
CA GLU A 116 -18.81 0.00 11.05
C GLU A 116 -18.80 1.16 12.06
N PHE A 117 -18.45 0.90 13.30
CA PHE A 117 -18.26 1.93 14.32
C PHE A 117 -17.17 2.91 13.89
N ALA A 118 -15.99 2.42 13.50
CA ALA A 118 -14.87 3.25 13.09
C ALA A 118 -15.18 4.10 11.86
N ALA A 119 -15.93 3.55 10.89
CA ALA A 119 -16.34 4.27 9.68
C ALA A 119 -17.29 5.45 9.96
N ARG A 120 -18.06 5.39 11.05
CA ARG A 120 -18.97 6.48 11.46
C ARG A 120 -18.26 7.61 12.21
N LEU A 121 -17.03 7.39 12.67
CA LEU A 121 -16.28 8.39 13.42
C LEU A 121 -15.93 9.59 12.55
N PRO A 122 -16.07 10.82 13.05
CA PRO A 122 -15.49 12.01 12.41
C PRO A 122 -13.97 11.88 12.26
N ASP A 123 -13.43 12.45 11.17
CA ASP A 123 -12.00 12.36 10.83
C ASP A 123 -11.06 12.76 11.96
N LYS A 124 -11.44 13.77 12.78
CA LYS A 124 -10.67 14.25 13.93
C LYS A 124 -10.38 13.19 15.00
N TYR A 125 -11.17 12.10 15.04
CA TYR A 125 -10.95 10.96 15.93
C TYR A 125 -10.13 9.86 15.29
N ARG A 126 -10.07 9.82 13.96
CA ARG A 126 -9.26 8.87 13.19
C ARG A 126 -7.85 9.37 12.96
N VAL A 127 -7.73 10.65 12.54
CA VAL A 127 -6.44 11.32 12.30
C VAL A 127 -6.44 12.68 12.99
N ARG A 128 -5.41 12.97 13.81
CA ARG A 128 -5.26 14.24 14.48
C ARG A 128 -3.79 14.65 14.56
N GLY A 129 -3.48 15.89 14.13
CA GLY A 129 -2.10 16.37 14.12
C GLY A 129 -1.13 15.50 13.33
N GLY A 130 -1.58 14.92 12.20
CA GLY A 130 -0.78 13.98 11.41
C GLY A 130 -0.65 12.58 12.01
N GLN A 131 -1.23 12.33 13.18
CA GLN A 131 -1.22 11.03 13.85
C GLN A 131 -2.46 10.21 13.47
N GLY A 132 -2.26 9.10 12.80
CA GLY A 132 -3.32 8.12 12.52
C GLY A 132 -3.69 7.27 13.73
N LYS A 133 -4.87 6.64 13.68
CA LYS A 133 -5.43 5.77 14.75
C LYS A 133 -5.57 6.50 16.09
N TRP A 134 -5.86 7.81 16.05
CA TRP A 134 -5.78 8.67 17.23
C TRP A 134 -6.65 8.18 18.39
N LEU A 135 -7.94 7.92 18.15
CA LEU A 135 -8.87 7.45 19.19
C LEU A 135 -8.43 6.11 19.77
N MET A 136 -8.04 5.16 18.90
CA MET A 136 -7.58 3.84 19.32
C MET A 136 -6.35 3.95 20.24
N LYS A 137 -5.37 4.78 19.87
CA LYS A 137 -4.18 5.00 20.68
C LYS A 137 -4.54 5.57 22.06
N ARG A 138 -5.43 6.58 22.10
CA ARG A 138 -5.91 7.15 23.36
C ARG A 138 -6.65 6.14 24.24
N ALA A 139 -7.47 5.28 23.63
CA ALA A 139 -8.18 4.23 24.35
C ALA A 139 -7.24 3.16 24.93
N MET A 140 -6.07 2.96 24.33
CA MET A 140 -5.09 1.96 24.78
C MET A 140 -4.12 2.47 25.85
N GLU A 141 -4.07 3.77 26.14
CA GLU A 141 -3.14 4.33 27.13
C GLU A 141 -3.25 3.72 28.54
N PRO A 142 -4.44 3.33 29.04
CA PRO A 142 -4.53 2.65 30.33
C PRO A 142 -4.00 1.21 30.33
N TYR A 143 -3.80 0.61 29.15
CA TYR A 143 -3.49 -0.82 29.00
C TYR A 143 -2.09 -1.11 28.52
N LEU A 144 -1.49 -0.18 27.77
CA LEU A 144 -0.19 -0.38 27.12
C LEU A 144 0.79 0.77 27.45
N PRO A 145 2.10 0.48 27.54
CA PRO A 145 3.11 1.52 27.73
C PRO A 145 3.10 2.54 26.58
N HIS A 146 3.38 3.79 26.92
CA HIS A 146 3.37 4.92 25.98
C HIS A 146 4.32 4.72 24.79
N ASP A 147 5.51 4.21 25.03
CA ASP A 147 6.53 3.93 24.00
C ASP A 147 6.08 2.85 23.02
N VAL A 148 5.26 1.90 23.44
CA VAL A 148 4.65 0.88 22.56
C VAL A 148 3.57 1.51 21.65
N ILE A 149 2.69 2.33 22.22
CA ILE A 149 1.57 2.95 21.50
C ILE A 149 2.06 3.98 20.48
N TYR A 150 3.03 4.79 20.88
CA TYR A 150 3.50 5.96 20.14
C TYR A 150 4.84 5.75 19.41
N ARG A 151 5.32 4.52 19.36
CA ARG A 151 6.56 4.19 18.63
C ARG A 151 6.47 4.64 17.16
N PRO A 152 7.59 5.05 16.56
CA PRO A 152 7.65 5.31 15.13
C PRO A 152 7.19 4.09 14.33
N LYS A 153 6.38 4.32 13.28
CA LYS A 153 5.92 3.25 12.40
C LYS A 153 7.11 2.65 11.65
N THR A 154 7.38 1.37 11.88
CA THR A 154 8.31 0.58 11.07
C THR A 154 7.53 -0.21 10.03
N GLY A 155 7.98 -0.19 8.77
CA GLY A 155 7.37 -0.98 7.70
C GLY A 155 7.62 -2.48 7.90
N PHE A 156 6.68 -3.29 7.44
CA PHE A 156 6.85 -4.74 7.36
C PHE A 156 7.61 -5.04 6.06
N GLY A 157 8.92 -4.98 6.10
CA GLY A 157 9.75 -5.14 4.92
C GLY A 157 10.76 -6.28 5.08
N ALA A 158 10.62 -7.34 4.26
CA ALA A 158 11.73 -8.25 4.05
C ALA A 158 12.89 -7.51 3.38
N PRO A 159 14.14 -7.80 3.70
CA PRO A 159 15.30 -7.09 3.13
C PRO A 159 15.60 -7.56 1.70
N LEU A 160 14.56 -7.54 0.83
CA LEU A 160 14.63 -8.03 -0.56
C LEU A 160 15.75 -7.37 -1.37
N ARG A 161 15.95 -6.05 -1.19
CA ARG A 161 17.03 -5.34 -1.90
C ARG A 161 18.40 -5.94 -1.56
N ARG A 162 18.63 -6.26 -0.29
CA ARG A 162 19.87 -6.89 0.14
C ARG A 162 19.99 -8.30 -0.44
N TRP A 163 18.96 -9.12 -0.29
CA TRP A 163 18.94 -10.48 -0.80
C TRP A 163 19.16 -10.54 -2.32
N MET A 164 18.48 -9.71 -3.08
CA MET A 164 18.62 -9.63 -4.54
C MET A 164 20.01 -9.13 -4.96
N GLY A 165 20.63 -8.27 -4.15
CA GLY A 165 21.99 -7.75 -4.41
C GLY A 165 23.10 -8.73 -4.05
N HIS A 166 22.86 -9.67 -3.14
CA HIS A 166 23.86 -10.57 -2.58
C HIS A 166 23.43 -12.04 -2.66
N GLU A 167 22.62 -12.51 -1.72
CA GLU A 167 22.33 -13.94 -1.52
C GLU A 167 21.57 -14.57 -2.69
N LEU A 168 20.62 -13.84 -3.29
CA LEU A 168 19.81 -14.30 -4.42
C LEU A 168 20.35 -13.91 -5.79
N ARG A 169 21.49 -13.20 -5.84
CA ARG A 169 22.06 -12.72 -7.10
C ARG A 169 22.37 -13.85 -8.11
N PRO A 170 22.98 -14.97 -7.70
CA PRO A 170 23.21 -16.09 -8.63
C PRO A 170 21.90 -16.66 -9.18
N LEU A 171 20.90 -16.88 -8.32
CA LEU A 171 19.59 -17.37 -8.71
C LEU A 171 18.89 -16.42 -9.71
N LEU A 172 18.97 -15.10 -9.45
CA LEU A 172 18.43 -14.12 -10.39
C LEU A 172 19.14 -14.14 -11.74
N GLY A 173 20.49 -14.29 -11.73
CA GLY A 173 21.29 -14.42 -12.95
C GLY A 173 20.86 -15.62 -13.79
N ASP A 174 20.62 -16.76 -13.17
CA ASP A 174 20.16 -17.98 -13.85
C ASP A 174 18.72 -17.83 -14.38
N LEU A 175 17.80 -17.38 -13.55
CA LEU A 175 16.37 -17.27 -13.89
C LEU A 175 16.10 -16.19 -14.95
N LEU A 176 16.86 -15.10 -14.93
CA LEU A 176 16.70 -13.96 -15.85
C LEU A 176 17.74 -13.99 -16.98
N SER A 177 18.49 -15.07 -17.16
CA SER A 177 19.38 -15.24 -18.31
C SER A 177 18.59 -15.24 -19.62
N VAL A 178 19.21 -14.75 -20.69
CA VAL A 178 18.59 -14.72 -22.03
C VAL A 178 18.07 -16.09 -22.44
N ASP A 179 18.83 -17.16 -22.13
CA ASP A 179 18.46 -18.53 -22.45
C ASP A 179 17.25 -19.04 -21.63
N SER A 180 17.16 -18.64 -20.36
CA SER A 180 15.98 -18.95 -19.52
C SER A 180 14.73 -18.23 -20.01
N LEU A 181 14.85 -16.95 -20.39
CA LEU A 181 13.73 -16.15 -20.88
C LEU A 181 13.24 -16.62 -22.26
N LYS A 182 14.13 -17.09 -23.15
CA LYS A 182 13.73 -17.62 -24.44
C LYS A 182 13.02 -18.97 -24.36
N ARG A 183 13.18 -19.72 -23.29
CA ARG A 183 12.54 -21.04 -23.08
C ARG A 183 11.13 -20.95 -22.48
N ARG A 184 10.69 -19.77 -22.10
CA ARG A 184 9.35 -19.49 -21.55
C ARG A 184 8.43 -18.86 -22.59
#